data_389edf37dec7c91c51b6a1acf72f6b9d
#
_entry.id   389edf37dec7c91c51b6a1acf72f6b9d
#
_cell.length_a   1.000
_cell.length_b   1.000
_cell.length_c   1.000
_cell.angle_alpha   90.00
_cell.angle_beta   90.00
_cell.angle_gamma   90.00
#
_symmetry.space_group_name_H-M   'P 1'
#
loop_
_entity.id
_entity.type
_entity.pdbx_description
1 polymer ?
#
loop_
_entity_poly.entity_id
_entity_poly.type
_entity_poly.pdbx_seq_one_letter_code
_entity_poly.pdbx_strand_id
1 'polypeptide(L)'
;MTRLLFTGYAPVHFVCFQPVYERLRRLPGVDVFLSGGREPGLVAEGDELGPVSAKELYRPFRVPANRVLSLDAMRRQKFDMVFCAHVSGYFPREDGGRVQIFHGLSFRNMAVRRDVLVYDHLFITGPYMRRAFQEQQLLRPTDPRIVPIGFPKVDRLVDGSLDRAAIRRRLGLSGSRPVLLYAPTGQRGNSLETLGEEVIRRLRASGRYDILIKLHDHPRDNSVDWPTRLRPLLDRHTKLVRDFDIVPYLFVADLLISDASSVSSEYSLLDRPMVFLDVPEMLAAIKAKGRAVDLETWGRKAGATVRWPDEAVDAVRDSLAHPRRGSDVRRKMARDLFYNAGRATDAALDWIRGRLA
;
A
#
# COMPACT_ATOMS: atom_id res chain seq x y z
N MET A 1 12.51 -25.18 17.71
CA MET A 1 11.34 -24.28 17.58
C MET A 1 11.78 -23.08 16.81
N THR A 2 11.23 -22.88 15.64
CA THR A 2 11.61 -21.78 14.73
C THR A 2 11.05 -20.46 15.20
N ARG A 3 11.88 -19.43 15.28
CA ARG A 3 11.51 -18.09 15.75
C ARG A 3 11.58 -17.07 14.61
N LEU A 4 10.44 -16.53 14.24
CA LEU A 4 10.32 -15.55 13.15
C LEU A 4 9.95 -14.17 13.70
N LEU A 5 10.51 -13.13 13.13
CA LEU A 5 10.25 -11.75 13.51
C LEU A 5 9.72 -10.96 12.30
N PHE A 6 8.67 -10.19 12.50
CA PHE A 6 8.21 -9.18 11.53
C PHE A 6 8.37 -7.78 12.11
N THR A 7 8.93 -6.86 11.32
CA THR A 7 9.19 -5.49 11.77
C THR A 7 8.61 -4.43 10.82
N GLY A 8 8.24 -3.30 11.41
CA GLY A 8 7.75 -2.14 10.68
C GLY A 8 7.66 -0.91 11.58
N TYR A 9 7.46 0.28 11.01
CA TYR A 9 7.29 1.51 11.79
C TYR A 9 5.92 2.17 11.57
N ALA A 10 5.08 1.57 10.75
CA ALA A 10 3.77 2.12 10.39
C ALA A 10 2.71 1.01 10.37
N PRO A 11 1.44 1.31 10.73
CA PRO A 11 0.35 0.34 10.67
C PRO A 11 0.18 -0.33 9.31
N VAL A 12 0.38 0.42 8.21
CA VAL A 12 0.31 -0.12 6.85
C VAL A 12 1.35 -1.22 6.59
N HIS A 13 2.49 -1.21 7.28
CA HIS A 13 3.49 -2.27 7.16
C HIS A 13 2.95 -3.61 7.64
N PHE A 14 2.21 -3.62 8.76
CA PHE A 14 1.54 -4.84 9.23
C PHE A 14 0.55 -5.37 8.19
N VAL A 15 -0.27 -4.50 7.61
CA VAL A 15 -1.24 -4.90 6.56
C VAL A 15 -0.53 -5.59 5.38
N CYS A 16 0.70 -5.17 5.04
CA CYS A 16 1.45 -5.77 3.93
C CYS A 16 1.91 -7.21 4.20
N PHE A 17 2.32 -7.52 5.43
CA PHE A 17 2.76 -8.86 5.78
C PHE A 17 1.73 -9.67 6.58
N GLN A 18 0.61 -9.09 6.97
CA GLN A 18 -0.42 -9.75 7.76
C GLN A 18 -0.87 -11.10 7.21
N PRO A 19 -1.12 -11.29 5.89
CA PRO A 19 -1.53 -12.58 5.37
C PRO A 19 -0.48 -13.68 5.65
N VAL A 20 0.79 -13.37 5.50
CA VAL A 20 1.90 -14.31 5.78
C VAL A 20 2.02 -14.55 7.28
N TYR A 21 1.99 -13.49 8.10
CA TYR A 21 2.00 -13.58 9.56
C TYR A 21 0.87 -14.47 10.10
N GLU A 22 -0.36 -14.27 9.63
CA GLU A 22 -1.54 -15.02 10.09
C GLU A 22 -1.47 -16.52 9.77
N ARG A 23 -0.80 -16.89 8.67
CA ARG A 23 -0.62 -18.28 8.29
C ARG A 23 0.54 -18.92 9.09
N LEU A 24 1.66 -18.22 9.23
CA LEU A 24 2.85 -18.73 9.95
C LEU A 24 2.58 -18.95 11.44
N ARG A 25 1.88 -18.05 12.12
CA ARG A 25 1.59 -18.19 13.56
C ARG A 25 0.67 -19.37 13.91
N ARG A 26 0.10 -20.04 12.92
CA ARG A 26 -0.74 -21.25 13.08
C ARG A 26 0.05 -22.53 12.83
N LEU A 27 1.29 -22.42 12.36
CA LEU A 27 2.10 -23.61 12.08
C LEU A 27 2.68 -24.19 13.38
N PRO A 28 2.61 -25.52 13.58
CA PRO A 28 3.29 -26.16 14.69
C PRO A 28 4.81 -25.92 14.65
N GLY A 29 5.41 -25.72 15.82
CA GLY A 29 6.86 -25.51 15.92
C GLY A 29 7.36 -24.14 15.48
N VAL A 30 6.47 -23.19 15.12
CA VAL A 30 6.82 -21.82 14.69
C VAL A 30 6.31 -20.79 15.69
N ASP A 31 7.22 -20.00 16.24
CA ASP A 31 6.93 -18.83 17.06
C ASP A 31 7.10 -17.56 16.23
N VAL A 32 6.04 -16.78 16.09
CA VAL A 32 6.08 -15.52 15.33
C VAL A 32 5.92 -14.32 16.25
N PHE A 33 6.85 -13.39 16.15
CA PHE A 33 6.89 -12.15 16.92
C PHE A 33 6.77 -10.93 16.01
N LEU A 34 6.30 -9.83 16.59
CA LEU A 34 6.25 -8.52 15.97
C LEU A 34 7.11 -7.55 16.77
N SER A 35 7.78 -6.65 16.09
CA SER A 35 8.48 -5.53 16.71
C SER A 35 8.49 -4.32 15.77
N GLY A 36 9.04 -3.20 16.23
CA GLY A 36 9.12 -1.98 15.44
C GLY A 36 8.67 -0.76 16.24
N GLY A 37 8.17 0.22 15.51
CA GLY A 37 7.83 1.52 16.06
C GLY A 37 8.75 2.61 15.52
N ARG A 38 8.73 3.77 16.14
CA ARG A 38 9.59 4.90 15.81
C ARG A 38 10.25 5.41 17.07
N GLU A 39 11.58 5.32 17.13
CA GLU A 39 12.39 5.93 18.19
C GLU A 39 12.81 7.35 17.80
N PRO A 40 12.97 8.28 18.76
CA PRO A 40 13.57 9.58 18.50
C PRO A 40 14.95 9.42 17.84
N GLY A 41 15.20 10.13 16.74
CA GLY A 41 16.46 10.09 16.00
C GLY A 41 16.64 8.95 14.99
N LEU A 42 15.72 7.97 14.91
CA LEU A 42 15.73 6.91 13.88
C LEU A 42 14.78 7.17 12.71
N VAL A 43 14.03 8.26 12.77
CA VAL A 43 13.14 8.69 11.69
C VAL A 43 13.96 9.44 10.64
N ALA A 44 13.78 9.10 9.37
CA ALA A 44 14.47 9.81 8.29
C ALA A 44 14.15 11.31 8.34
N GLU A 45 15.17 12.13 8.11
CA GLU A 45 15.04 13.60 8.04
C GLU A 45 13.84 13.99 7.16
N GLY A 46 12.87 14.72 7.71
CA GLY A 46 11.65 15.16 7.03
C GLY A 46 10.39 14.30 7.29
N ASP A 47 10.45 13.26 8.11
CA ASP A 47 9.26 12.58 8.62
C ASP A 47 8.83 13.24 9.94
N GLU A 48 7.80 14.08 9.92
CA GLU A 48 7.23 14.77 11.10
C GLU A 48 6.44 13.82 12.04
N LEU A 49 6.59 12.51 11.84
CA LEU A 49 5.90 11.50 12.62
C LEU A 49 6.57 11.32 13.98
N GLY A 50 5.86 11.64 15.05
CA GLY A 50 6.31 11.45 16.42
C GLY A 50 6.67 10.00 16.78
N PRO A 51 7.31 9.78 17.95
CA PRO A 51 7.67 8.45 18.42
C PRO A 51 6.43 7.57 18.61
N VAL A 52 6.55 6.28 18.30
CA VAL A 52 5.48 5.29 18.48
C VAL A 52 6.12 3.98 18.95
N SER A 53 5.65 3.43 20.05
CA SER A 53 6.08 2.11 20.53
C SER A 53 5.52 0.97 19.67
N ALA A 54 6.18 -0.19 19.71
CA ALA A 54 5.67 -1.39 19.03
C ALA A 54 4.25 -1.76 19.51
N LYS A 55 3.94 -1.62 20.80
CA LYS A 55 2.60 -1.90 21.34
C LYS A 55 1.53 -0.99 20.75
N GLU A 56 1.80 0.30 20.62
CA GLU A 56 0.89 1.26 20.00
C GLU A 56 0.73 0.97 18.50
N LEU A 57 1.82 0.65 17.81
CA LEU A 57 1.83 0.32 16.41
C LEU A 57 0.88 -0.84 16.07
N TYR A 58 0.92 -1.92 16.86
CA TYR A 58 0.15 -3.14 16.60
C TYR A 58 -1.20 -3.21 17.34
N ARG A 59 -1.50 -2.26 18.25
CA ARG A 59 -2.77 -2.20 18.98
C ARG A 59 -4.02 -2.26 18.09
N PRO A 60 -4.09 -1.58 16.92
CA PRO A 60 -5.27 -1.62 16.06
C PRO A 60 -5.59 -3.01 15.52
N PHE A 61 -4.61 -3.91 15.44
CA PHE A 61 -4.71 -5.23 14.83
C PHE A 61 -5.00 -6.36 15.82
N ARG A 62 -5.18 -6.05 17.11
CA ARG A 62 -5.50 -7.01 18.17
C ARG A 62 -4.49 -8.18 18.25
N VAL A 63 -3.23 -7.91 17.97
CA VAL A 63 -2.15 -8.89 18.14
C VAL A 63 -1.97 -9.17 19.64
N PRO A 64 -1.79 -10.46 20.06
CA PRO A 64 -1.50 -10.78 21.46
C PRO A 64 -0.27 -10.04 21.99
N ALA A 65 -0.40 -9.41 23.16
CA ALA A 65 0.64 -8.53 23.71
C ALA A 65 1.99 -9.25 23.95
N ASN A 66 1.95 -10.56 24.29
CA ASN A 66 3.14 -11.40 24.46
C ASN A 66 3.88 -11.72 23.15
N ARG A 67 3.29 -11.39 22.00
CA ARG A 67 3.90 -11.53 20.66
C ARG A 67 4.46 -10.21 20.13
N VAL A 68 4.30 -9.11 20.86
CA VAL A 68 4.80 -7.78 20.49
C VAL A 68 5.98 -7.41 21.39
N LEU A 69 7.15 -7.32 20.79
CA LEU A 69 8.40 -6.97 21.48
C LEU A 69 8.69 -5.48 21.32
N SER A 70 9.22 -4.84 22.38
CA SER A 70 9.86 -3.54 22.23
C SER A 70 11.12 -3.67 21.36
N LEU A 71 11.61 -2.55 20.78
CA LEU A 71 12.85 -2.58 20.02
C LEU A 71 14.04 -3.10 20.86
N ASP A 72 14.14 -2.71 22.13
CA ASP A 72 15.18 -3.20 23.03
C ASP A 72 15.07 -4.68 23.34
N ALA A 73 13.85 -5.18 23.56
CA ALA A 73 13.62 -6.61 23.80
C ALA A 73 13.92 -7.43 22.54
N MET A 74 13.59 -6.91 21.36
CA MET A 74 13.90 -7.50 20.07
C MET A 74 15.41 -7.58 19.82
N ARG A 75 16.14 -6.48 20.07
CA ARG A 75 17.61 -6.42 19.88
C ARG A 75 18.37 -7.43 20.71
N ARG A 76 17.83 -7.88 21.88
CA ARG A 76 18.45 -8.85 22.79
C ARG A 76 18.11 -10.31 22.49
N GLN A 77 17.27 -10.58 21.49
CA GLN A 77 16.82 -11.91 21.14
C GLN A 77 17.36 -12.34 19.78
N LYS A 78 17.45 -13.66 19.58
CA LYS A 78 17.84 -14.28 18.32
C LYS A 78 16.60 -14.77 17.57
N PHE A 79 16.62 -14.62 16.24
CA PHE A 79 15.55 -15.08 15.34
C PHE A 79 16.17 -15.82 14.16
N ASP A 80 15.50 -16.86 13.69
CA ASP A 80 15.93 -17.63 12.52
C ASP A 80 15.71 -16.86 11.23
N MET A 81 14.68 -15.99 11.20
CA MET A 81 14.44 -15.11 10.06
C MET A 81 13.71 -13.84 10.48
N VAL A 82 14.09 -12.72 9.87
CA VAL A 82 13.51 -11.39 10.12
C VAL A 82 12.90 -10.85 8.85
N PHE A 83 11.62 -10.55 8.88
CA PHE A 83 10.87 -9.94 7.79
C PHE A 83 10.64 -8.47 8.07
N CYS A 84 10.95 -7.61 7.12
CA CYS A 84 10.76 -6.18 7.27
C CYS A 84 10.01 -5.58 6.07
N ALA A 85 8.96 -4.81 6.34
CA ALA A 85 8.23 -4.07 5.30
C ALA A 85 8.78 -2.66 5.07
N HIS A 86 9.83 -2.30 5.79
CA HIS A 86 10.49 -1.01 5.71
C HIS A 86 11.89 -1.15 5.11
N VAL A 87 12.29 -0.24 4.23
CA VAL A 87 13.54 -0.36 3.49
C VAL A 87 14.78 -0.32 4.38
N SER A 88 14.80 0.54 5.40
CA SER A 88 15.95 0.66 6.33
C SER A 88 15.98 -0.37 7.46
N GLY A 89 14.88 -1.07 7.72
CA GLY A 89 14.75 -2.17 8.66
C GLY A 89 15.13 -1.92 10.13
N TYR A 90 14.51 -2.68 11.01
CA TYR A 90 14.97 -2.86 12.38
C TYR A 90 15.39 -4.32 12.56
N PHE A 91 16.63 -4.55 13.00
CA PHE A 91 17.18 -5.89 13.12
C PHE A 91 17.63 -6.19 14.54
N PRO A 92 17.53 -7.45 15.00
CA PRO A 92 18.19 -7.91 16.19
C PRO A 92 19.73 -7.89 16.01
N ARG A 93 20.48 -8.12 17.08
CA ARG A 93 21.95 -8.25 16.99
C ARG A 93 22.36 -9.49 16.22
N GLU A 94 21.59 -10.57 16.35
CA GLU A 94 21.81 -11.84 15.68
C GLU A 94 20.52 -12.27 14.98
N ASP A 95 20.63 -12.58 13.70
CA ASP A 95 19.56 -13.13 12.87
C ASP A 95 20.12 -14.17 11.90
N GLY A 96 19.26 -15.13 11.52
CA GLY A 96 19.59 -16.20 10.57
C GLY A 96 19.34 -15.81 9.12
N GLY A 97 18.70 -14.65 8.89
CA GLY A 97 18.44 -14.13 7.55
C GLY A 97 17.42 -13.00 7.54
N ARG A 98 17.62 -12.04 6.64
CA ARG A 98 16.82 -10.81 6.50
C ARG A 98 16.03 -10.82 5.21
N VAL A 99 14.73 -10.69 5.32
CA VAL A 99 13.80 -10.69 4.19
C VAL A 99 13.10 -9.35 4.10
N GLN A 100 13.25 -8.68 2.96
CA GLN A 100 12.47 -7.48 2.66
C GLN A 100 11.11 -7.88 2.09
N ILE A 101 10.03 -7.47 2.74
CA ILE A 101 8.67 -7.46 2.20
C ILE A 101 8.30 -6.02 1.89
N PHE A 102 8.18 -5.69 0.62
CA PHE A 102 7.86 -4.32 0.23
C PHE A 102 6.43 -3.94 0.64
N HIS A 103 6.22 -2.67 1.03
CA HIS A 103 4.92 -2.16 1.46
C HIS A 103 4.12 -1.47 0.34
N GLY A 104 4.56 -1.60 -0.88
CA GLY A 104 3.89 -1.08 -2.07
C GLY A 104 4.88 -0.78 -3.19
N LEU A 105 4.34 -0.71 -4.38
CA LEU A 105 5.07 -0.32 -5.59
C LEU A 105 4.27 0.78 -6.29
N SER A 106 4.91 1.91 -6.54
CA SER A 106 4.35 3.00 -7.33
C SER A 106 5.35 3.45 -8.39
N PHE A 107 4.87 4.13 -9.41
CA PHE A 107 5.71 4.75 -10.43
C PHE A 107 6.72 5.78 -9.88
N ARG A 108 6.67 6.09 -8.60
CA ARG A 108 7.69 6.88 -7.89
C ARG A 108 8.92 6.07 -7.46
N ASN A 109 8.90 4.75 -7.61
CA ASN A 109 9.98 3.80 -7.29
C ASN A 109 10.69 4.04 -5.95
N MET A 110 9.96 4.55 -4.96
CA MET A 110 10.51 4.91 -3.64
C MET A 110 11.13 3.73 -2.88
N ALA A 111 10.72 2.51 -3.21
CA ALA A 111 11.21 1.27 -2.59
C ALA A 111 12.46 0.71 -3.28
N VAL A 112 12.80 1.18 -4.50
CA VAL A 112 13.96 0.70 -5.27
C VAL A 112 15.14 1.60 -4.97
N ARG A 113 15.95 1.23 -3.96
CA ARG A 113 17.07 2.04 -3.45
C ARG A 113 18.15 1.17 -2.78
N ARG A 114 19.35 1.73 -2.58
CA ARG A 114 20.51 1.01 -2.03
C ARG A 114 20.26 0.39 -0.65
N ASP A 115 19.41 1.00 0.15
CA ASP A 115 19.13 0.54 1.53
C ASP A 115 18.60 -0.91 1.57
N VAL A 116 18.01 -1.42 0.47
CA VAL A 116 17.57 -2.82 0.40
C VAL A 116 18.71 -3.82 0.31
N LEU A 117 19.94 -3.38 0.04
CA LEU A 117 21.09 -4.28 -0.10
C LEU A 117 21.55 -4.90 1.24
N VAL A 118 21.01 -4.44 2.37
CA VAL A 118 21.23 -5.03 3.69
C VAL A 118 20.41 -6.31 3.93
N TYR A 119 19.52 -6.65 2.99
CA TYR A 119 18.69 -7.85 3.06
C TYR A 119 19.30 -9.00 2.26
N ASP A 120 19.17 -10.21 2.80
CA ASP A 120 19.59 -11.44 2.15
C ASP A 120 18.60 -11.88 1.07
N HIS A 121 17.32 -11.52 1.24
CA HIS A 121 16.24 -11.88 0.32
C HIS A 121 15.27 -10.72 0.13
N LEU A 122 14.80 -10.56 -1.11
CA LEU A 122 13.88 -9.50 -1.52
C LEU A 122 12.62 -10.14 -2.10
N PHE A 123 11.51 -10.09 -1.39
CA PHE A 123 10.20 -10.55 -1.85
C PHE A 123 9.62 -9.52 -2.82
N ILE A 124 10.01 -9.60 -4.10
CA ILE A 124 9.60 -8.63 -5.10
C ILE A 124 8.17 -8.85 -5.57
N THR A 125 7.48 -7.74 -5.83
CA THR A 125 6.05 -7.76 -6.18
C THR A 125 5.79 -8.24 -7.60
N GLY A 126 6.62 -7.85 -8.58
CA GLY A 126 6.38 -8.17 -9.99
C GLY A 126 7.58 -7.93 -10.90
N PRO A 127 7.45 -8.25 -12.20
CA PRO A 127 8.48 -8.03 -13.21
C PRO A 127 8.97 -6.56 -13.28
N TYR A 128 8.06 -5.61 -13.14
CA TYR A 128 8.39 -4.18 -13.11
C TYR A 128 9.41 -3.84 -12.03
N MET A 129 9.22 -4.32 -10.79
CA MET A 129 10.16 -4.06 -9.70
C MET A 129 11.54 -4.67 -9.99
N ARG A 130 11.58 -5.85 -10.60
CA ARG A 130 12.85 -6.48 -11.03
C ARG A 130 13.61 -5.57 -12.01
N ARG A 131 12.92 -5.07 -13.05
CA ARG A 131 13.53 -4.15 -14.02
C ARG A 131 13.97 -2.85 -13.37
N ALA A 132 13.17 -2.26 -12.48
CA ALA A 132 13.53 -1.03 -11.79
C ALA A 132 14.82 -1.16 -10.96
N PHE A 133 15.07 -2.32 -10.33
CA PHE A 133 16.37 -2.61 -9.67
C PHE A 133 17.54 -2.69 -10.66
N GLN A 134 17.31 -3.25 -11.85
CA GLN A 134 18.33 -3.35 -12.90
C GLN A 134 18.67 -1.98 -13.50
N GLU A 135 17.66 -1.21 -13.85
CA GLU A 135 17.81 0.14 -14.42
C GLU A 135 18.54 1.07 -13.47
N GLN A 136 18.35 0.91 -12.17
CA GLN A 136 19.09 1.64 -11.14
C GLN A 136 20.46 0.99 -10.79
N GLN A 137 20.87 -0.05 -11.50
CA GLN A 137 22.14 -0.78 -11.32
C GLN A 137 22.35 -1.28 -9.87
N LEU A 138 21.28 -1.58 -9.16
CA LEU A 138 21.33 -2.06 -7.78
C LEU A 138 21.46 -3.59 -7.70
N LEU A 139 20.82 -4.32 -8.61
CA LEU A 139 20.81 -5.78 -8.65
C LEU A 139 20.92 -6.27 -10.10
N ARG A 140 21.54 -7.43 -10.30
CA ARG A 140 21.54 -8.13 -11.59
C ARG A 140 20.18 -8.81 -11.80
N PRO A 141 19.80 -9.11 -13.07
CA PRO A 141 18.55 -9.84 -13.37
C PRO A 141 18.43 -11.18 -12.66
N THR A 142 19.55 -11.87 -12.50
CA THR A 142 19.69 -13.20 -11.90
C THR A 142 20.21 -13.17 -10.47
N ASP A 143 20.13 -12.02 -9.79
CA ASP A 143 20.59 -11.91 -8.40
C ASP A 143 19.81 -12.90 -7.52
N PRO A 144 20.50 -13.81 -6.79
CA PRO A 144 19.85 -14.86 -6.02
C PRO A 144 19.02 -14.35 -4.83
N ARG A 145 19.18 -13.10 -4.44
CA ARG A 145 18.37 -12.47 -3.41
C ARG A 145 16.94 -12.17 -3.88
N ILE A 146 16.72 -12.11 -5.20
CA ILE A 146 15.40 -11.79 -5.77
C ILE A 146 14.48 -13.01 -5.66
N VAL A 147 13.41 -12.89 -4.89
CA VAL A 147 12.37 -13.91 -4.74
C VAL A 147 11.04 -13.40 -5.30
N PRO A 148 10.54 -13.96 -6.42
CA PRO A 148 9.36 -13.44 -7.13
C PRO A 148 8.06 -13.96 -6.52
N ILE A 149 7.71 -13.53 -5.31
CA ILE A 149 6.52 -14.01 -4.61
C ILE A 149 5.23 -13.25 -4.99
N GLY A 150 5.31 -11.99 -5.38
CA GLY A 150 4.14 -11.13 -5.54
C GLY A 150 3.91 -10.23 -4.33
N PHE A 151 2.64 -9.84 -4.10
CA PHE A 151 2.29 -8.93 -3.01
C PHE A 151 1.14 -9.50 -2.16
N PRO A 152 1.44 -10.17 -1.03
CA PRO A 152 0.46 -10.86 -0.18
C PRO A 152 -0.73 -10.01 0.24
N LYS A 153 -0.52 -8.72 0.53
CA LYS A 153 -1.57 -7.76 0.90
C LYS A 153 -2.77 -7.80 -0.04
N VAL A 154 -2.53 -7.92 -1.34
CA VAL A 154 -3.55 -7.77 -2.38
C VAL A 154 -4.15 -9.09 -2.87
N ASP A 155 -3.73 -10.24 -2.34
CA ASP A 155 -4.29 -11.54 -2.74
C ASP A 155 -5.82 -11.53 -2.67
N ARG A 156 -6.37 -10.97 -1.60
CA ARG A 156 -7.82 -10.89 -1.36
C ARG A 156 -8.61 -10.12 -2.43
N LEU A 157 -7.95 -9.29 -3.25
CA LEU A 157 -8.64 -8.60 -4.35
C LEU A 157 -9.11 -9.57 -5.44
N VAL A 158 -8.44 -10.72 -5.59
CA VAL A 158 -8.64 -11.63 -6.73
C VAL A 158 -8.75 -13.12 -6.36
N ASP A 159 -8.59 -13.48 -5.07
CA ASP A 159 -8.67 -14.87 -4.59
C ASP A 159 -10.10 -15.36 -4.29
N GLY A 160 -11.10 -14.50 -4.42
CA GLY A 160 -12.51 -14.81 -4.14
C GLY A 160 -12.89 -14.77 -2.67
N SER A 161 -12.01 -14.42 -1.75
CA SER A 161 -12.28 -14.40 -0.30
C SER A 161 -13.13 -13.22 0.18
N LEU A 162 -13.28 -12.16 -0.61
CA LEU A 162 -14.06 -10.98 -0.26
C LEU A 162 -15.49 -11.05 -0.80
N ASP A 163 -16.45 -10.84 0.07
CA ASP A 163 -17.88 -10.66 -0.29
C ASP A 163 -18.21 -9.17 -0.44
N ARG A 164 -18.42 -8.74 -1.69
CA ARG A 164 -18.74 -7.36 -2.04
C ARG A 164 -20.03 -6.88 -1.39
N ALA A 165 -21.06 -7.73 -1.35
CA ALA A 165 -22.37 -7.40 -0.77
C ALA A 165 -22.25 -7.21 0.75
N ALA A 166 -21.51 -8.08 1.44
CA ALA A 166 -21.25 -7.95 2.86
C ALA A 166 -20.46 -6.67 3.20
N ILE A 167 -19.44 -6.33 2.39
CA ILE A 167 -18.69 -5.08 2.57
C ILE A 167 -19.59 -3.87 2.38
N ARG A 168 -20.42 -3.84 1.32
CA ARG A 168 -21.36 -2.73 1.08
C ARG A 168 -22.33 -2.56 2.25
N ARG A 169 -22.94 -3.66 2.75
CA ARG A 169 -23.82 -3.62 3.93
C ARG A 169 -23.11 -3.05 5.16
N ARG A 170 -21.92 -3.56 5.47
CA ARG A 170 -21.11 -3.08 6.61
C ARG A 170 -20.83 -1.58 6.53
N LEU A 171 -20.59 -1.08 5.33
CA LEU A 171 -20.32 0.34 5.09
C LEU A 171 -21.58 1.19 4.98
N GLY A 172 -22.79 0.58 5.01
CA GLY A 172 -24.05 1.29 4.82
C GLY A 172 -24.11 2.03 3.48
N LEU A 173 -23.62 1.38 2.42
CA LEU A 173 -23.64 1.90 1.05
C LEU A 173 -24.96 1.51 0.37
N SER A 174 -25.50 2.40 -0.48
CA SER A 174 -26.71 2.10 -1.24
C SER A 174 -26.44 0.96 -2.25
N GLY A 175 -27.42 0.09 -2.48
CA GLY A 175 -27.29 -1.00 -3.45
C GLY A 175 -27.17 -0.54 -4.90
N SER A 176 -27.69 0.65 -5.24
CA SER A 176 -27.88 1.13 -6.60
C SER A 176 -26.83 2.13 -7.09
N ARG A 177 -26.15 2.83 -6.17
CA ARG A 177 -25.17 3.87 -6.55
C ARG A 177 -23.80 3.26 -6.82
N PRO A 178 -23.10 3.72 -7.89
CA PRO A 178 -21.69 3.42 -8.03
C PRO A 178 -20.88 3.93 -6.84
N VAL A 179 -19.89 3.15 -6.42
CA VAL A 179 -18.98 3.50 -5.31
C VAL A 179 -17.69 4.08 -5.89
N LEU A 180 -17.39 5.30 -5.51
CA LEU A 180 -16.13 5.95 -5.81
C LEU A 180 -15.21 5.83 -4.59
N LEU A 181 -13.95 5.45 -4.80
CA LEU A 181 -12.92 5.53 -3.77
C LEU A 181 -11.96 6.65 -4.13
N TYR A 182 -11.87 7.68 -3.30
CA TYR A 182 -10.83 8.70 -3.39
C TYR A 182 -9.69 8.37 -2.42
N ALA A 183 -8.51 8.13 -2.96
CA ALA A 183 -7.34 7.71 -2.20
C ALA A 183 -6.07 8.46 -2.67
N PRO A 184 -5.82 9.68 -2.15
CA PRO A 184 -4.65 10.48 -2.49
C PRO A 184 -3.36 9.92 -1.86
N THR A 185 -2.20 10.32 -2.38
CA THR A 185 -0.91 10.07 -1.72
C THR A 185 -0.74 10.93 -0.46
N GLY A 186 0.15 10.52 0.45
CA GLY A 186 0.51 11.28 1.66
C GLY A 186 1.63 12.30 1.46
N GLN A 187 2.05 12.59 0.23
CA GLN A 187 3.08 13.60 -0.03
C GLN A 187 2.49 15.00 0.02
N ARG A 188 3.27 15.99 0.48
CA ARG A 188 2.91 17.40 0.40
C ARG A 188 2.70 17.82 -1.06
N GLY A 189 1.68 18.64 -1.33
CA GLY A 189 1.27 19.01 -2.66
C GLY A 189 0.47 17.92 -3.38
N ASN A 190 -0.08 16.96 -2.64
CA ASN A 190 -0.95 15.90 -3.17
C ASN A 190 -2.29 16.47 -3.69
N SER A 191 -3.06 15.61 -4.34
CA SER A 191 -4.32 16.04 -4.95
C SER A 191 -5.37 16.54 -3.96
N LEU A 192 -5.35 16.10 -2.70
CA LEU A 192 -6.30 16.59 -1.69
C LEU A 192 -6.05 18.07 -1.34
N GLU A 193 -4.77 18.46 -1.29
CA GLU A 193 -4.36 19.84 -1.01
C GLU A 193 -4.66 20.80 -2.17
N THR A 194 -4.81 20.29 -3.39
CA THR A 194 -4.99 21.08 -4.62
C THR A 194 -6.41 21.02 -5.16
N LEU A 195 -6.83 19.88 -5.68
CA LEU A 195 -8.09 19.70 -6.42
C LEU A 195 -9.13 18.88 -5.65
N GLY A 196 -8.69 17.98 -4.79
CA GLY A 196 -9.49 16.85 -4.30
C GLY A 196 -10.70 17.28 -3.48
N GLU A 197 -10.56 18.30 -2.63
CA GLU A 197 -11.68 18.80 -1.83
C GLU A 197 -12.83 19.31 -2.74
N GLU A 198 -12.50 20.08 -3.77
CA GLU A 198 -13.48 20.60 -4.73
C GLU A 198 -14.08 19.48 -5.59
N VAL A 199 -13.26 18.52 -6.02
CA VAL A 199 -13.74 17.32 -6.74
C VAL A 199 -14.75 16.54 -5.90
N ILE A 200 -14.43 16.28 -4.62
CA ILE A 200 -15.36 15.60 -3.69
C ILE A 200 -16.66 16.40 -3.56
N ARG A 201 -16.58 17.73 -3.38
CA ARG A 201 -17.75 18.60 -3.24
C ARG A 201 -18.68 18.50 -4.46
N ARG A 202 -18.14 18.56 -5.68
CA ARG A 202 -18.91 18.47 -6.93
C ARG A 202 -19.51 17.08 -7.17
N LEU A 203 -18.73 16.03 -6.95
CA LEU A 203 -19.22 14.65 -7.06
C LEU A 203 -20.36 14.38 -6.06
N ARG A 204 -20.21 14.86 -4.81
CA ARG A 204 -21.25 14.78 -3.79
C ARG A 204 -22.51 15.54 -4.18
N ALA A 205 -22.36 16.77 -4.68
CA ALA A 205 -23.48 17.62 -5.11
C ALA A 205 -24.31 16.98 -6.24
N SER A 206 -23.70 16.13 -7.07
CA SER A 206 -24.42 15.39 -8.11
C SER A 206 -25.43 14.40 -7.57
N GLY A 207 -25.29 13.95 -6.33
CA GLY A 207 -26.16 12.96 -5.67
C GLY A 207 -26.14 11.55 -6.28
N ARG A 208 -25.23 11.26 -7.22
CA ARG A 208 -25.22 10.02 -8.02
C ARG A 208 -24.39 8.89 -7.44
N TYR A 209 -23.48 9.17 -6.50
CA TYR A 209 -22.44 8.25 -6.07
C TYR A 209 -22.46 8.01 -4.57
N ASP A 210 -21.98 6.86 -4.15
CA ASP A 210 -21.45 6.66 -2.80
C ASP A 210 -19.94 6.91 -2.86
N ILE A 211 -19.43 7.80 -2.01
CA ILE A 211 -18.03 8.25 -2.02
C ILE A 211 -17.33 7.78 -0.75
N LEU A 212 -16.26 7.04 -0.91
CA LEU A 212 -15.36 6.65 0.18
C LEU A 212 -14.08 7.48 0.05
N ILE A 213 -13.68 8.15 1.12
CA ILE A 213 -12.45 8.93 1.20
C ILE A 213 -11.50 8.17 2.11
N LYS A 214 -10.38 7.68 1.57
CA LYS A 214 -9.32 7.03 2.35
C LYS A 214 -8.06 7.88 2.30
N LEU A 215 -7.82 8.62 3.37
CA LEU A 215 -6.59 9.39 3.52
C LEU A 215 -5.39 8.44 3.65
N HIS A 216 -4.21 8.93 3.27
CA HIS A 216 -2.97 8.20 3.48
C HIS A 216 -2.69 8.08 4.99
N ASP A 217 -2.26 6.92 5.44
CA ASP A 217 -2.03 6.64 6.87
C ASP A 217 -0.82 7.38 7.44
N HIS A 218 0.02 7.94 6.59
CA HIS A 218 1.17 8.78 6.90
C HIS A 218 1.12 10.04 6.04
N PRO A 219 0.32 11.04 6.41
CA PRO A 219 0.45 12.35 5.79
C PRO A 219 1.83 12.90 6.18
N ARG A 220 2.61 13.33 5.19
CA ARG A 220 3.90 14.00 5.43
C ARG A 220 3.74 15.48 5.78
N ASP A 221 2.53 15.97 5.72
CA ASP A 221 2.16 17.31 6.15
C ASP A 221 1.00 17.19 7.15
N ASN A 222 1.30 17.47 8.42
CA ASN A 222 0.31 17.51 9.50
C ASN A 222 -0.21 18.94 9.77
N SER A 223 0.12 19.92 8.91
CA SER A 223 -0.33 21.30 9.07
C SER A 223 -1.85 21.45 8.90
N VAL A 224 -2.51 20.49 8.26
CA VAL A 224 -3.95 20.47 8.03
C VAL A 224 -4.58 19.24 8.68
N ASP A 225 -5.52 19.46 9.60
CA ASP A 225 -6.41 18.40 10.12
C ASP A 225 -7.48 18.07 9.07
N TRP A 226 -7.10 17.23 8.11
CA TRP A 226 -7.99 16.81 7.02
C TRP A 226 -9.28 16.13 7.50
N PRO A 227 -9.29 15.26 8.53
CA PRO A 227 -10.54 14.74 9.08
C PRO A 227 -11.52 15.82 9.50
N THR A 228 -11.06 16.87 10.19
CA THR A 228 -11.91 18.00 10.58
C THR A 228 -12.31 18.84 9.38
N ARG A 229 -11.41 19.14 8.47
CA ARG A 229 -11.67 19.94 7.27
C ARG A 229 -12.68 19.27 6.33
N LEU A 230 -12.63 17.96 6.19
CA LEU A 230 -13.57 17.20 5.34
C LEU A 230 -14.94 16.98 6.00
N ARG A 231 -15.09 17.22 7.31
CA ARG A 231 -16.33 16.96 8.06
C ARG A 231 -17.58 17.54 7.41
N PRO A 232 -17.60 18.79 6.88
CA PRO A 232 -18.78 19.35 6.21
C PRO A 232 -19.19 18.62 4.93
N LEU A 233 -18.29 17.84 4.32
CA LEU A 233 -18.55 17.06 3.13
C LEU A 233 -19.09 15.65 3.42
N LEU A 234 -19.01 15.22 4.68
CA LEU A 234 -19.42 13.86 5.06
C LEU A 234 -20.92 13.79 5.29
N ASP A 235 -21.55 12.72 4.80
CA ASP A 235 -22.94 12.37 5.03
C ASP A 235 -23.15 10.85 4.90
N ARG A 236 -24.40 10.41 4.73
CA ARG A 236 -24.73 8.98 4.52
C ARG A 236 -24.08 8.38 3.26
N HIS A 237 -23.78 9.20 2.26
CA HIS A 237 -23.24 8.80 0.96
C HIS A 237 -21.76 9.15 0.77
N THR A 238 -21.21 10.05 1.58
CA THR A 238 -19.81 10.46 1.54
C THR A 238 -19.16 10.17 2.89
N LYS A 239 -18.24 9.20 2.93
CA LYS A 239 -17.69 8.66 4.17
C LYS A 239 -16.17 8.73 4.20
N LEU A 240 -15.63 9.15 5.35
CA LEU A 240 -14.21 9.08 5.64
C LEU A 240 -13.87 7.71 6.24
N VAL A 241 -13.01 6.96 5.56
CA VAL A 241 -12.53 5.65 6.00
C VAL A 241 -11.31 5.82 6.89
N ARG A 242 -11.31 5.14 8.04
CA ARG A 242 -10.22 5.23 9.04
C ARG A 242 -9.41 3.93 9.20
N ASP A 243 -9.85 2.82 8.59
CA ASP A 243 -9.12 1.55 8.67
C ASP A 243 -7.78 1.63 7.94
N PHE A 244 -6.76 0.97 8.48
CA PHE A 244 -5.45 0.89 7.84
C PHE A 244 -5.45 -0.03 6.62
N ASP A 245 -6.33 -1.04 6.59
CA ASP A 245 -6.47 -1.96 5.46
C ASP A 245 -7.37 -1.34 4.38
N ILE A 246 -6.77 -0.94 3.26
CA ILE A 246 -7.49 -0.37 2.12
C ILE A 246 -8.16 -1.42 1.23
N VAL A 247 -7.75 -2.69 1.32
CA VAL A 247 -8.16 -3.74 0.38
C VAL A 247 -9.68 -3.91 0.26
N PRO A 248 -10.48 -3.94 1.35
CA PRO A 248 -11.94 -4.02 1.24
C PRO A 248 -12.58 -2.84 0.49
N TYR A 249 -11.97 -1.65 0.60
CA TYR A 249 -12.46 -0.43 -0.04
C TYR A 249 -12.11 -0.40 -1.53
N LEU A 250 -10.92 -0.87 -1.91
CA LEU A 250 -10.57 -1.10 -3.31
C LEU A 250 -11.53 -2.11 -3.94
N PHE A 251 -11.79 -3.23 -3.23
CA PHE A 251 -12.65 -4.29 -3.75
C PHE A 251 -14.10 -3.84 -3.99
N VAL A 252 -14.65 -2.98 -3.11
CA VAL A 252 -16.03 -2.51 -3.24
C VAL A 252 -16.18 -1.35 -4.23
N ALA A 253 -15.13 -0.58 -4.52
CA ALA A 253 -15.18 0.55 -5.41
C ALA A 253 -15.45 0.15 -6.86
N ASP A 254 -16.26 0.93 -7.57
CA ASP A 254 -16.49 0.82 -9.01
C ASP A 254 -15.49 1.65 -9.80
N LEU A 255 -14.95 2.70 -9.17
CA LEU A 255 -13.94 3.58 -9.76
C LEU A 255 -13.01 4.11 -8.66
N LEU A 256 -11.72 4.15 -8.96
CA LEU A 256 -10.69 4.78 -8.11
C LEU A 256 -10.37 6.19 -8.62
N ILE A 257 -10.42 7.17 -7.72
CA ILE A 257 -9.86 8.51 -7.93
C ILE A 257 -8.57 8.59 -7.09
N SER A 258 -7.46 8.94 -7.70
CA SER A 258 -6.16 9.00 -7.02
C SER A 258 -5.25 10.04 -7.69
N ASP A 259 -3.99 10.06 -7.30
CA ASP A 259 -2.95 10.90 -7.90
C ASP A 259 -1.69 10.08 -8.24
N ALA A 260 -0.66 10.16 -7.41
CA ALA A 260 0.60 9.43 -7.56
C ALA A 260 0.75 8.32 -6.49
N SER A 261 -0.34 7.76 -6.02
CA SER A 261 -0.36 6.75 -4.96
C SER A 261 -0.15 5.33 -5.51
N SER A 262 0.46 4.46 -4.70
CA SER A 262 0.62 3.03 -5.02
C SER A 262 -0.71 2.26 -5.08
N VAL A 263 -1.78 2.81 -4.55
CA VAL A 263 -3.11 2.17 -4.60
C VAL A 263 -3.62 1.98 -6.02
N SER A 264 -3.20 2.82 -6.99
CA SER A 264 -3.52 2.64 -8.41
C SER A 264 -2.91 1.36 -8.98
N SER A 265 -1.69 1.01 -8.55
CA SER A 265 -1.07 -0.26 -8.89
C SER A 265 -1.89 -1.44 -8.36
N GLU A 266 -2.28 -1.39 -7.08
CA GLU A 266 -3.10 -2.43 -6.44
C GLU A 266 -4.48 -2.56 -7.11
N TYR A 267 -5.11 -1.43 -7.45
CA TYR A 267 -6.44 -1.39 -8.08
C TYR A 267 -6.45 -1.95 -9.51
N SER A 268 -5.31 -1.95 -10.22
CA SER A 268 -5.20 -2.54 -11.56
C SER A 268 -5.58 -4.02 -11.61
N LEU A 269 -5.42 -4.75 -10.49
CA LEU A 269 -5.82 -6.16 -10.36
C LEU A 269 -7.33 -6.38 -10.57
N LEU A 270 -8.15 -5.37 -10.31
CA LEU A 270 -9.61 -5.45 -10.46
C LEU A 270 -10.09 -5.10 -11.87
N ASP A 271 -9.22 -4.63 -12.75
CA ASP A 271 -9.54 -4.15 -14.10
C ASP A 271 -10.71 -3.15 -14.14
N ARG A 272 -10.80 -2.27 -13.13
CA ARG A 272 -11.84 -1.24 -13.01
C ARG A 272 -11.28 0.15 -13.33
N PRO A 273 -12.14 1.11 -13.75
CA PRO A 273 -11.73 2.45 -14.16
C PRO A 273 -10.98 3.22 -13.06
N MET A 274 -10.05 4.07 -13.51
CA MET A 274 -9.30 5.01 -12.65
C MET A 274 -9.36 6.41 -13.23
N VAL A 275 -9.37 7.42 -12.35
CA VAL A 275 -9.19 8.83 -12.68
C VAL A 275 -8.05 9.38 -11.83
N PHE A 276 -7.10 10.04 -12.45
CA PHE A 276 -5.94 10.63 -11.79
C PHE A 276 -6.07 12.14 -11.76
N LEU A 277 -6.07 12.72 -10.56
CA LEU A 277 -5.92 14.15 -10.36
C LEU A 277 -4.45 14.52 -10.54
N ASP A 278 -4.16 15.43 -11.48
CA ASP A 278 -2.77 15.80 -11.79
C ASP A 278 -2.15 16.61 -10.65
N VAL A 279 -0.88 16.32 -10.37
CA VAL A 279 -0.09 16.92 -9.28
C VAL A 279 1.32 17.25 -9.76
N PRO A 280 1.44 18.10 -10.80
CA PRO A 280 2.71 18.35 -11.47
C PRO A 280 3.77 18.95 -10.54
N GLU A 281 3.39 19.86 -9.64
CA GLU A 281 4.31 20.50 -8.70
C GLU A 281 4.88 19.48 -7.70
N MET A 282 4.04 18.58 -7.18
CA MET A 282 4.48 17.51 -6.30
C MET A 282 5.46 16.57 -7.03
N LEU A 283 5.16 16.19 -8.26
CA LEU A 283 6.05 15.32 -9.05
C LEU A 283 7.37 16.00 -9.37
N ALA A 284 7.35 17.30 -9.70
CA ALA A 284 8.56 18.09 -9.90
C ALA A 284 9.42 18.17 -8.64
N ALA A 285 8.81 18.39 -7.47
CA ALA A 285 9.51 18.41 -6.19
C ALA A 285 10.14 17.05 -5.83
N ILE A 286 9.49 15.94 -6.18
CA ILE A 286 10.03 14.58 -5.99
C ILE A 286 11.26 14.37 -6.90
N LYS A 287 11.17 14.75 -8.17
CA LYS A 287 12.29 14.66 -9.14
C LYS A 287 13.48 15.52 -8.71
N ALA A 288 13.23 16.75 -8.23
CA ALA A 288 14.28 17.65 -7.75
C ALA A 288 15.08 17.07 -6.56
N LYS A 289 14.48 16.14 -5.80
CA LYS A 289 15.17 15.38 -4.73
C LYS A 289 15.91 14.14 -5.24
N GLY A 290 16.16 14.03 -6.54
CA GLY A 290 16.89 12.91 -7.16
C GLY A 290 16.11 11.58 -7.14
N ARG A 291 14.76 11.62 -6.97
CA ARG A 291 13.94 10.40 -6.98
C ARG A 291 13.50 10.06 -8.40
N ALA A 292 13.62 8.79 -8.77
CA ALA A 292 13.11 8.29 -10.04
C ALA A 292 11.56 8.31 -10.04
N VAL A 293 10.99 8.98 -11.05
CA VAL A 293 9.53 9.01 -11.27
C VAL A 293 9.27 8.48 -12.68
N ASP A 294 8.75 7.27 -12.77
CA ASP A 294 8.40 6.63 -14.03
C ASP A 294 6.93 6.92 -14.38
N LEU A 295 6.71 7.88 -15.24
CA LEU A 295 5.38 8.18 -15.80
C LEU A 295 5.16 7.46 -17.14
N GLU A 296 6.22 6.91 -17.75
CA GLU A 296 6.18 6.40 -19.11
C GLU A 296 5.77 4.93 -19.20
N THR A 297 6.13 4.11 -18.22
CA THR A 297 5.78 2.68 -18.26
C THR A 297 4.31 2.49 -17.93
N TRP A 298 3.93 2.65 -16.69
CA TRP A 298 2.53 2.51 -16.28
C TRP A 298 1.94 3.82 -15.79
N GLY A 299 2.59 4.49 -14.84
CA GLY A 299 2.24 5.79 -14.33
C GLY A 299 0.73 5.99 -14.20
N ARG A 300 0.20 6.91 -14.98
CA ARG A 300 -1.23 7.25 -15.05
C ARG A 300 -1.92 6.74 -16.33
N LYS A 301 -1.25 5.88 -17.11
CA LYS A 301 -1.80 5.33 -18.38
C LYS A 301 -3.03 4.44 -18.18
N ALA A 302 -3.25 3.93 -16.95
CA ALA A 302 -4.37 3.07 -16.61
C ALA A 302 -5.72 3.77 -16.49
N GLY A 303 -5.76 5.12 -16.57
CA GLY A 303 -6.97 5.92 -16.44
C GLY A 303 -6.84 7.32 -17.04
N ALA A 304 -7.90 8.12 -16.95
CA ALA A 304 -7.90 9.52 -17.36
C ALA A 304 -7.09 10.35 -16.35
N THR A 305 -6.25 11.28 -16.85
CA THR A 305 -5.56 12.28 -16.02
C THR A 305 -6.18 13.63 -16.26
N VAL A 306 -6.57 14.31 -15.19
CA VAL A 306 -7.32 15.58 -15.23
C VAL A 306 -6.67 16.64 -14.36
N ARG A 307 -6.81 17.91 -14.75
CA ARG A 307 -6.19 19.07 -14.09
C ARG A 307 -7.19 19.97 -13.38
N TRP A 308 -8.47 19.84 -13.72
CA TRP A 308 -9.50 20.72 -13.21
C TRP A 308 -10.65 19.93 -12.59
N PRO A 309 -11.33 20.48 -11.58
CA PRO A 309 -12.43 19.77 -10.90
C PRO A 309 -13.58 19.38 -11.84
N ASP A 310 -13.92 20.21 -12.85
CA ASP A 310 -14.97 19.88 -13.81
C ASP A 310 -14.59 18.71 -14.70
N GLU A 311 -13.34 18.70 -15.19
CA GLU A 311 -12.78 17.57 -15.95
C GLU A 311 -12.84 16.27 -15.14
N ALA A 312 -12.60 16.34 -13.82
CA ALA A 312 -12.67 15.17 -12.95
C ALA A 312 -14.09 14.61 -12.86
N VAL A 313 -15.10 15.45 -12.74
CA VAL A 313 -16.51 15.02 -12.72
C VAL A 313 -16.90 14.36 -14.05
N ASP A 314 -16.51 14.96 -15.17
CA ASP A 314 -16.77 14.41 -16.49
C ASP A 314 -16.02 13.10 -16.75
N ALA A 315 -14.75 13.02 -16.34
CA ALA A 315 -13.94 11.80 -16.45
C ALA A 315 -14.52 10.65 -15.62
N VAL A 316 -15.01 10.92 -14.42
CA VAL A 316 -15.69 9.92 -13.57
C VAL A 316 -16.94 9.40 -14.27
N ARG A 317 -17.79 10.31 -14.78
CA ARG A 317 -19.02 9.95 -15.49
C ARG A 317 -18.73 9.10 -16.74
N ASP A 318 -17.80 9.53 -17.57
CA ASP A 318 -17.41 8.83 -18.80
C ASP A 318 -16.76 7.48 -18.50
N SER A 319 -15.86 7.41 -17.50
CA SER A 319 -15.21 6.17 -17.12
C SER A 319 -16.18 5.11 -16.57
N LEU A 320 -17.22 5.53 -15.84
CA LEU A 320 -18.26 4.63 -15.37
C LEU A 320 -19.21 4.19 -16.50
N ALA A 321 -19.46 5.05 -17.49
CA ALA A 321 -20.25 4.68 -18.67
C ALA A 321 -19.49 3.72 -19.60
N HIS A 322 -18.15 3.80 -19.63
CA HIS A 322 -17.29 2.99 -20.49
C HIS A 322 -16.21 2.23 -19.70
N PRO A 323 -16.58 1.35 -18.76
CA PRO A 323 -15.63 0.76 -17.80
C PRO A 323 -14.56 -0.12 -18.45
N ARG A 324 -14.77 -0.59 -19.67
CA ARG A 324 -13.79 -1.39 -20.44
C ARG A 324 -12.75 -0.55 -21.17
N ARG A 325 -12.92 0.77 -21.28
CA ARG A 325 -11.91 1.65 -21.89
C ARG A 325 -10.62 1.55 -21.07
N GLY A 326 -9.47 1.26 -21.72
CA GLY A 326 -8.18 1.07 -21.10
C GLY A 326 -8.01 -0.25 -20.30
N SER A 327 -8.94 -1.21 -20.46
CA SER A 327 -8.85 -2.53 -19.81
C SER A 327 -7.60 -3.32 -20.22
N ASP A 328 -7.15 -3.22 -21.47
CA ASP A 328 -5.92 -3.84 -21.96
C ASP A 328 -4.69 -3.27 -21.24
N VAL A 329 -4.64 -1.96 -20.99
CA VAL A 329 -3.57 -1.29 -20.24
C VAL A 329 -3.58 -1.75 -18.79
N ARG A 330 -4.74 -1.72 -18.10
CA ARG A 330 -4.86 -2.14 -16.71
C ARG A 330 -4.45 -3.60 -16.51
N ARG A 331 -4.86 -4.51 -17.40
CA ARG A 331 -4.47 -5.93 -17.35
C ARG A 331 -2.98 -6.16 -17.63
N LYS A 332 -2.39 -5.41 -18.55
CA LYS A 332 -0.94 -5.45 -18.79
C LYS A 332 -0.19 -4.95 -17.56
N MET A 333 -0.64 -3.82 -17.00
CA MET A 333 -0.11 -3.24 -15.77
C MET A 333 -0.16 -4.24 -14.60
N ALA A 334 -1.31 -4.89 -14.35
CA ALA A 334 -1.46 -5.86 -13.28
C ALA A 334 -0.49 -7.05 -13.43
N ARG A 335 -0.34 -7.61 -14.64
CA ARG A 335 0.61 -8.72 -14.91
C ARG A 335 2.07 -8.31 -14.72
N ASP A 336 2.39 -7.07 -14.99
CA ASP A 336 3.76 -6.57 -14.86
C ASP A 336 4.11 -6.14 -13.42
N LEU A 337 3.12 -5.73 -12.64
CA LEU A 337 3.32 -5.30 -11.26
C LEU A 337 3.23 -6.44 -10.23
N PHE A 338 2.54 -7.55 -10.55
CA PHE A 338 2.28 -8.59 -9.57
C PHE A 338 2.56 -9.99 -10.11
N TYR A 339 3.52 -10.68 -9.47
CA TYR A 339 3.66 -12.13 -9.55
C TYR A 339 2.55 -12.79 -8.73
N ASN A 340 2.17 -14.01 -9.10
CA ASN A 340 1.29 -14.87 -8.30
C ASN A 340 0.03 -14.15 -7.74
N ALA A 341 -0.62 -13.29 -8.52
CA ALA A 341 -1.78 -12.54 -8.07
C ALA A 341 -2.86 -13.47 -7.48
N GLY A 342 -3.29 -13.22 -6.24
CA GLY A 342 -4.20 -14.06 -5.47
C GLY A 342 -3.54 -15.26 -4.78
N ARG A 343 -2.23 -15.47 -4.95
CA ARG A 343 -1.46 -16.58 -4.37
C ARG A 343 -0.08 -16.19 -3.86
N ALA A 344 0.20 -14.89 -3.73
CA ALA A 344 1.49 -14.39 -3.27
C ALA A 344 1.78 -14.83 -1.82
N THR A 345 0.75 -14.96 -0.99
CA THR A 345 0.87 -15.49 0.37
C THR A 345 1.33 -16.94 0.36
N ASP A 346 0.76 -17.79 -0.50
CA ASP A 346 1.17 -19.19 -0.61
C ASP A 346 2.60 -19.30 -1.12
N ALA A 347 2.97 -18.54 -2.15
CA ALA A 347 4.33 -18.50 -2.67
C ALA A 347 5.36 -18.08 -1.59
N ALA A 348 5.00 -17.09 -0.74
CA ALA A 348 5.85 -16.70 0.39
C ALA A 348 6.01 -17.83 1.42
N LEU A 349 4.91 -18.51 1.77
CA LEU A 349 4.92 -19.61 2.73
C LEU A 349 5.73 -20.80 2.22
N ASP A 350 5.61 -21.18 0.97
CA ASP A 350 6.35 -22.28 0.37
C ASP A 350 7.86 -21.97 0.36
N TRP A 351 8.23 -20.75 0.00
CA TRP A 351 9.62 -20.31 0.07
C TRP A 351 10.17 -20.35 1.52
N ILE A 352 9.40 -19.84 2.49
CA ILE A 352 9.79 -19.83 3.91
C ILE A 352 9.97 -21.25 4.42
N ARG A 353 9.03 -22.17 4.15
CA ARG A 353 9.10 -23.57 4.57
C ARG A 353 10.34 -24.27 4.01
N GLY A 354 10.66 -24.04 2.73
CA GLY A 354 11.86 -24.61 2.12
C GLY A 354 13.18 -24.08 2.68
N ARG A 355 13.14 -22.99 3.49
CA ARG A 355 14.32 -22.44 4.17
C ARG A 355 14.41 -22.84 5.65
N LEU A 356 13.31 -23.29 6.23
CA LEU A 356 13.25 -23.73 7.64
C LEU A 356 13.35 -25.25 7.79
N ALA A 357 13.22 -26.00 6.69
CA ALA A 357 13.47 -27.43 6.63
C ALA A 357 14.97 -27.73 6.60
#